data_a50083e5529e001c6c12454d36ce6f48
#
_entry.id   a50083e5529e001c6c12454d36ce6f48
#
_cell.length_a   1.000
_cell.length_b   1.000
_cell.length_c   1.000
_cell.angle_alpha   90.00
_cell.angle_beta   90.00
_cell.angle_gamma   90.00
#
_symmetry.space_group_name_H-M   'P 1'
#
loop_
_entity.id
_entity.type
_entity.pdbx_description
1 polymer ?
#
loop_
_entity_poly.entity_id
_entity_poly.type
_entity_poly.pdbx_seq_one_letter_code
_entity_poly.pdbx_strand_id
1 'polypeptide(L)'
;MKLNTIHHIAIIVSDYEKSRDFYVNKLGFSVIRENYRPVRDDWKLDLRINETTELEIFGVKNPPKRVTGPEAAGLRHLAFYAEDLDGMIAELTEMGIEVEPVRVDEF
;
A
#
# COMPACT_ATOMS: atom_id res chain seq x y z
N MET A 1 18.82 6.26 -21.53
CA MET A 1 17.51 5.98 -20.90
C MET A 1 17.52 6.50 -19.47
N LYS A 2 16.48 7.22 -19.08
CA LYS A 2 16.39 7.79 -17.72
C LYS A 2 15.11 7.34 -17.04
N LEU A 3 15.18 6.22 -16.35
CA LEU A 3 14.07 5.70 -15.53
C LEU A 3 14.43 5.93 -14.06
N ASN A 4 14.37 7.18 -13.63
CA ASN A 4 14.80 7.62 -12.30
C ASN A 4 13.67 8.02 -11.36
N THR A 5 12.42 7.85 -11.80
CA THR A 5 11.25 8.18 -11.00
C THR A 5 10.20 7.08 -11.16
N ILE A 6 9.61 6.67 -10.07
CA ILE A 6 8.49 5.72 -10.09
C ILE A 6 7.21 6.51 -10.31
N HIS A 7 6.48 6.21 -11.39
CA HIS A 7 5.20 6.86 -11.67
C HIS A 7 4.10 6.32 -10.75
N HIS A 8 3.95 5.01 -10.70
CA HIS A 8 2.96 4.38 -9.83
C HIS A 8 3.35 2.95 -9.49
N ILE A 9 2.76 2.49 -8.40
CA ILE A 9 2.84 1.11 -7.93
C ILE A 9 1.40 0.62 -7.80
N ALA A 10 1.10 -0.57 -8.28
CA ALA A 10 -0.23 -1.14 -8.21
C ALA A 10 -0.26 -2.35 -7.29
N ILE A 11 -1.26 -2.41 -6.42
CA ILE A 11 -1.49 -3.54 -5.52
C ILE A 11 -2.92 -4.04 -5.64
N ILE A 12 -3.12 -5.33 -5.48
CA ILE A 12 -4.44 -5.96 -5.45
C ILE A 12 -4.78 -6.29 -4.01
N VAL A 13 -5.98 -5.89 -3.58
CA VAL A 13 -6.47 -6.14 -2.22
C VAL A 13 -7.78 -6.93 -2.27
N SER A 14 -8.02 -7.75 -1.27
CA SER A 14 -9.22 -8.58 -1.17
C SER A 14 -10.36 -7.91 -0.38
N ASP A 15 -10.03 -6.97 0.47
CA ASP A 15 -11.00 -6.20 1.26
C ASP A 15 -10.77 -4.71 0.97
N TYR A 16 -11.52 -4.20 -0.02
CA TYR A 16 -11.33 -2.85 -0.52
C TYR A 16 -11.56 -1.79 0.56
N GLU A 17 -12.66 -1.88 1.31
CA GLU A 17 -13.00 -0.87 2.31
C GLU A 17 -11.98 -0.82 3.44
N LYS A 18 -11.50 -1.98 3.88
CA LYS A 18 -10.46 -2.07 4.91
C LYS A 18 -9.13 -1.48 4.42
N SER A 19 -8.75 -1.79 3.19
CA SER A 19 -7.52 -1.25 2.60
C SER A 19 -7.63 0.26 2.36
N ARG A 20 -8.78 0.73 1.87
CA ARG A 20 -9.04 2.15 1.68
C ARG A 20 -8.92 2.91 3.00
N ASP A 21 -9.54 2.40 4.04
CA ASP A 21 -9.45 2.99 5.38
C ASP A 21 -8.01 3.07 5.88
N PHE A 22 -7.26 2.00 5.68
CA PHE A 22 -5.87 1.94 6.10
C PHE A 22 -5.01 3.00 5.38
N TYR A 23 -5.05 3.04 4.06
CA TYR A 23 -4.18 3.95 3.30
C TYR A 23 -4.64 5.40 3.35
N VAL A 24 -5.93 5.67 3.32
CA VAL A 24 -6.47 7.03 3.30
C VAL A 24 -6.60 7.60 4.71
N ASN A 25 -7.29 6.90 5.61
CA ASN A 25 -7.59 7.44 6.92
C ASN A 25 -6.46 7.26 7.93
N LYS A 26 -5.78 6.12 7.89
CA LYS A 26 -4.71 5.83 8.86
C LYS A 26 -3.35 6.34 8.40
N LEU A 27 -2.94 6.04 7.17
CA LEU A 27 -1.67 6.52 6.65
C LEU A 27 -1.75 7.94 6.07
N GLY A 28 -2.94 8.43 5.76
CA GLY A 28 -3.16 9.82 5.36
C GLY A 28 -2.84 10.14 3.91
N PHE A 29 -2.80 9.17 3.01
CA PHE A 29 -2.60 9.46 1.59
C PHE A 29 -3.84 10.10 1.00
N SER A 30 -3.63 11.10 0.12
CA SER A 30 -4.73 11.82 -0.55
C SER A 30 -5.28 11.01 -1.70
N VAL A 31 -6.61 11.00 -1.85
CA VAL A 31 -7.28 10.39 -2.98
C VAL A 31 -7.15 11.30 -4.20
N ILE A 32 -6.60 10.76 -5.30
CA ILE A 32 -6.57 11.44 -6.59
C ILE A 32 -7.89 11.19 -7.31
N ARG A 33 -8.29 9.92 -7.42
CA ARG A 33 -9.56 9.50 -8.01
C ARG A 33 -9.92 8.11 -7.54
N GLU A 34 -11.20 7.83 -7.58
CA GLU A 34 -11.74 6.53 -7.18
C GLU A 34 -12.84 6.13 -8.17
N ASN A 35 -12.74 4.95 -8.76
CA ASN A 35 -13.67 4.49 -9.77
C ASN A 35 -14.05 3.04 -9.55
N TYR A 36 -15.36 2.76 -9.63
CA TYR A 36 -15.85 1.41 -9.83
C TYR A 36 -15.78 1.08 -11.31
N ARG A 37 -15.23 -0.10 -11.67
CA ARG A 37 -15.11 -0.55 -13.05
C ARG A 37 -16.12 -1.67 -13.32
N PRO A 38 -17.27 -1.36 -13.96
CA PRO A 38 -18.36 -2.34 -14.11
C PRO A 38 -17.97 -3.59 -14.90
N VAL A 39 -17.16 -3.44 -15.94
CA VAL A 39 -16.75 -4.57 -16.80
C VAL A 39 -15.94 -5.60 -16.01
N ARG A 40 -15.11 -5.14 -15.08
CA ARG A 40 -14.26 -6.00 -14.24
C ARG A 40 -14.89 -6.29 -12.89
N ASP A 41 -15.95 -5.58 -12.53
CA ASP A 41 -16.59 -5.65 -11.23
C ASP A 41 -15.57 -5.48 -10.09
N ASP A 42 -14.75 -4.43 -10.19
CA ASP A 42 -13.75 -4.10 -9.19
C ASP A 42 -13.67 -2.59 -8.96
N TRP A 43 -12.93 -2.20 -7.93
CA TRP A 43 -12.63 -0.82 -7.60
C TRP A 43 -11.19 -0.49 -7.96
N LYS A 44 -10.96 0.74 -8.43
CA LYS A 44 -9.62 1.29 -8.65
C LYS A 44 -9.51 2.60 -7.91
N LEU A 45 -8.60 2.64 -6.95
CA LEU A 45 -8.35 3.80 -6.10
C LEU A 45 -6.92 4.29 -6.36
N ASP A 46 -6.78 5.53 -6.81
CA ASP A 46 -5.49 6.14 -7.07
C ASP A 46 -5.16 7.14 -5.96
N LEU A 47 -4.05 6.92 -5.28
CA LEU A 47 -3.60 7.73 -4.15
C LEU A 47 -2.31 8.46 -4.48
N ARG A 48 -2.14 9.65 -3.91
CA ARG A 48 -0.92 10.45 -4.03
C ARG A 48 0.02 10.11 -2.89
N ILE A 49 1.21 9.55 -3.20
CA ILE A 49 2.25 9.33 -2.21
C ILE A 49 3.12 10.58 -2.04
N ASN A 50 3.59 11.11 -3.16
CA ASN A 50 4.40 12.33 -3.22
C ASN A 50 4.16 13.02 -4.56
N GLU A 51 4.98 14.04 -4.89
CA GLU A 51 4.79 14.84 -6.11
C GLU A 51 4.83 14.01 -7.40
N THR A 52 5.53 12.87 -7.39
CA THR A 52 5.78 12.10 -8.61
C THR A 52 5.20 10.69 -8.61
N THR A 53 4.85 10.15 -7.45
CA THR A 53 4.49 8.73 -7.32
C THR A 53 3.07 8.55 -6.81
N GLU A 54 2.32 7.67 -7.48
CA GLU A 54 0.97 7.27 -7.09
C GLU A 54 0.96 5.83 -6.61
N LEU A 55 0.00 5.50 -5.75
CA LEU A 55 -0.32 4.13 -5.36
C LEU A 55 -1.70 3.80 -5.90
N GLU A 56 -1.79 2.77 -6.76
CA GLU A 56 -3.06 2.30 -7.31
C GLU A 56 -3.49 1.07 -6.54
N ILE A 57 -4.68 1.13 -5.96
CA ILE A 57 -5.25 0.01 -5.21
C ILE A 57 -6.43 -0.54 -5.98
N PHE A 58 -6.34 -1.84 -6.33
CA PHE A 58 -7.40 -2.55 -7.02
C PHE A 58 -8.13 -3.46 -6.04
N GLY A 59 -9.40 -3.14 -5.77
CA GLY A 59 -10.25 -3.97 -4.92
C GLY A 59 -10.92 -5.04 -5.77
N VAL A 60 -10.37 -6.24 -5.72
CA VAL A 60 -10.82 -7.38 -6.53
C VAL A 60 -11.58 -8.35 -5.64
N LYS A 61 -12.71 -8.88 -6.15
CA LYS A 61 -13.48 -9.89 -5.42
C LYS A 61 -12.76 -11.23 -5.46
N ASN A 62 -12.52 -11.78 -4.28
CA ASN A 62 -11.93 -13.12 -4.10
C ASN A 62 -10.68 -13.36 -4.95
N PRO A 63 -9.67 -12.47 -4.91
CA PRO A 63 -8.44 -12.72 -5.65
C PRO A 63 -7.70 -13.93 -5.03
N PRO A 64 -6.93 -14.67 -5.82
CA PRO A 64 -6.07 -15.70 -5.25
C PRO A 64 -5.14 -15.10 -4.19
N LYS A 65 -4.90 -15.83 -3.12
CA LYS A 65 -3.98 -15.37 -2.08
C LYS A 65 -2.55 -15.30 -2.62
N ARG A 66 -1.82 -14.31 -2.10
CA ARG A 66 -0.39 -14.20 -2.38
C ARG A 66 0.34 -15.45 -1.91
N VAL A 67 1.24 -15.96 -2.73
CA VAL A 67 2.08 -17.11 -2.37
C VAL A 67 3.25 -16.63 -1.51
N THR A 68 3.25 -17.02 -0.23
CA THR A 68 4.23 -16.55 0.75
C THR A 68 5.03 -17.64 1.45
N GLY A 69 4.64 -18.90 1.27
CA GLY A 69 5.33 -20.00 1.94
C GLY A 69 5.50 -21.24 1.06
N PRO A 70 6.55 -21.36 0.22
CA PRO A 70 7.64 -20.39 0.00
C PRO A 70 7.20 -19.18 -0.82
N GLU A 71 7.97 -18.09 -0.72
CA GLU A 71 7.68 -16.89 -1.49
C GLU A 71 7.87 -17.12 -2.99
N ALA A 72 6.91 -16.67 -3.77
CA ALA A 72 6.99 -16.71 -5.23
C ALA A 72 7.88 -15.59 -5.76
N ALA A 73 8.45 -15.80 -6.94
CA ALA A 73 9.21 -14.75 -7.62
C ALA A 73 8.32 -13.55 -7.93
N GLY A 74 8.86 -12.36 -7.80
CA GLY A 74 8.16 -11.12 -8.07
C GLY A 74 8.42 -10.05 -7.02
N LEU A 75 7.57 -9.03 -6.99
CA LEU A 75 7.66 -7.96 -6.01
C LEU A 75 7.42 -8.53 -4.61
N ARG A 76 8.37 -8.31 -3.71
CA ARG A 76 8.31 -8.91 -2.38
C ARG A 76 7.50 -8.08 -1.38
N HIS A 77 7.75 -6.76 -1.33
CA HIS A 77 7.05 -5.86 -0.42
C HIS A 77 7.16 -4.41 -0.91
N LEU A 78 6.41 -3.54 -0.28
CA LEU A 78 6.46 -2.10 -0.47
C LEU A 78 6.91 -1.46 0.84
N ALA A 79 7.96 -0.64 0.80
CA ALA A 79 8.50 0.04 1.96
C ALA A 79 8.44 1.55 1.78
N PHE A 80 8.06 2.24 2.84
CA PHE A 80 8.07 3.70 2.89
C PHE A 80 9.18 4.17 3.82
N TYR A 81 9.81 5.27 3.46
CA TYR A 81 10.74 5.95 4.35
C TYR A 81 9.97 6.80 5.37
N ALA A 82 10.36 6.71 6.63
CA ALA A 82 9.82 7.54 7.68
C ALA A 82 10.96 8.31 8.35
N GLU A 83 10.86 9.65 8.37
CA GLU A 83 11.89 10.50 8.98
C GLU A 83 11.97 10.29 10.50
N ASP A 84 10.80 10.16 11.14
CA ASP A 84 10.68 9.89 12.57
C ASP A 84 10.03 8.52 12.75
N LEU A 85 10.84 7.47 12.73
CA LEU A 85 10.35 6.10 12.83
C LEU A 85 9.65 5.83 14.16
N ASP A 86 10.21 6.27 15.26
CA ASP A 86 9.63 6.04 16.60
C ASP A 86 8.29 6.76 16.74
N GLY A 87 8.19 7.99 16.26
CA GLY A 87 6.94 8.75 16.24
C GLY A 87 5.89 8.09 15.36
N MET A 88 6.28 7.56 14.20
CA MET A 88 5.38 6.84 13.30
C MET A 88 4.84 5.57 13.94
N ILE A 89 5.69 4.81 14.61
CA ILE A 89 5.29 3.60 15.32
C ILE A 89 4.29 3.93 16.43
N ALA A 90 4.54 5.01 17.17
CA ALA A 90 3.64 5.45 18.24
C ALA A 90 2.25 5.81 17.69
N GLU A 91 2.19 6.55 16.58
CA GLU A 91 0.92 6.89 15.93
C GLU A 91 0.18 5.66 15.43
N LEU A 92 0.86 4.75 14.76
CA LEU A 92 0.24 3.51 14.26
C LEU A 92 -0.29 2.65 15.41
N THR A 93 0.48 2.52 16.48
CA THR A 93 0.07 1.77 17.66
C THR A 93 -1.16 2.37 18.32
N GLU A 94 -1.21 3.70 18.42
CA GLU A 94 -2.37 4.42 18.97
C GLU A 94 -3.63 4.21 18.13
N MET A 95 -3.48 4.05 16.82
CA MET A 95 -4.58 3.72 15.90
C MET A 95 -5.00 2.23 15.97
N GLY A 96 -4.34 1.42 16.79
CA GLY A 96 -4.61 0.00 16.91
C GLY A 96 -3.99 -0.85 15.81
N ILE A 97 -3.01 -0.32 15.10
CA ILE A 97 -2.29 -1.05 14.04
C ILE A 97 -1.14 -1.82 14.69
N GLU A 98 -1.08 -3.12 14.41
CA GLU A 98 0.00 -3.98 14.86
C GLU A 98 1.29 -3.66 14.08
N VAL A 99 2.37 -3.40 14.81
CA VAL A 99 3.68 -3.07 14.24
C VAL A 99 4.70 -4.02 14.80
N GLU A 100 5.52 -4.62 13.92
CA GLU A 100 6.62 -5.47 14.35
C GLU A 100 7.70 -4.63 15.04
N PRO A 101 8.49 -5.25 15.97
CA PRO A 101 9.60 -4.55 16.61
C PRO A 101 10.60 -4.02 15.58
N VAL A 102 11.18 -2.86 15.88
CA VAL A 102 12.24 -2.28 15.06
C VAL A 102 13.45 -3.21 15.06
N ARG A 103 14.00 -3.44 13.88
CA ARG A 103 15.22 -4.20 13.72
C ARG A 103 16.16 -3.49 12.75
N VAL A 104 17.44 -3.75 12.89
CA VAL A 104 18.46 -3.23 11.98
C VAL A 104 18.83 -4.34 11.01
N ASP A 105 18.82 -4.02 9.71
CA ASP A 105 19.20 -4.99 8.69
C ASP A 105 20.67 -5.38 8.85
N GLU A 106 20.98 -6.62 8.51
CA GLU A 106 22.33 -7.16 8.56
C GLU A 106 23.27 -6.45 7.59
N PHE A 107 22.73 -6.01 6.46
CA PHE A 107 23.49 -5.35 5.42
C PHE A 107 22.91 -4.00 5.02
#